data_88836252c193dea83c46856071d5188e
#
_entry.id   88836252c193dea83c46856071d5188e
#
_cell.length_a   1.000
_cell.length_b   1.000
_cell.length_c   1.000
_cell.angle_alpha   90.00
_cell.angle_beta   90.00
_cell.angle_gamma   90.00
#
_symmetry.space_group_name_H-M   'P 1'
#
loop_
_entity.id
_entity.type
_entity.pdbx_description
1 polymer ?
#
loop_
_entity_poly.entity_id
_entity_poly.type
_entity_poly.pdbx_seq_one_letter_code
_entity_poly.pdbx_strand_id
1 'polypeptide(L)'
;MIIDVKSNNLEKIKNPAFHKYASIYVDIYDDFINQVKKSGIEIDPESYDDEAKNLIKQIVDKGAVVRNGGNSVHLNAISPACIACQTGEESITFFISLRCHRNCYYCFNPNQEGYDYFLDPKNKRDLIAELDEMKSEGSTISHLALTGGEPLLYKEDTVDFFRHANRLYPKAFSRLYTSGDHIDAAILEELRESELDEIRFSIRLHDQEIGIQYTLDRIKLAKKYIPKVMVEMPIVPGELDVMKEVLRELDEIGIYSINLLEFCYPYYNTGEFNQKSFTVKKYPYRVLYNYWYAGGLPISKSE
;
A
#
# COMPACT_ATOMS: atom_id res chain seq x y z
N MET A 1 -36.94 3.75 -6.97
CA MET A 1 -35.79 4.65 -6.76
C MET A 1 -34.61 4.08 -7.53
N ILE A 2 -33.90 4.87 -8.33
CA ILE A 2 -32.68 4.41 -9.00
C ILE A 2 -31.56 4.56 -7.99
N ILE A 3 -31.01 3.43 -7.52
CA ILE A 3 -29.93 3.41 -6.52
C ILE A 3 -28.56 3.40 -7.23
N ASP A 4 -28.52 2.80 -8.42
CA ASP A 4 -27.30 2.69 -9.22
C ASP A 4 -27.66 2.99 -10.69
N VAL A 5 -26.88 3.87 -11.34
CA VAL A 5 -27.14 4.31 -12.71
C VAL A 5 -26.26 3.50 -13.66
N LYS A 6 -26.90 2.82 -14.61
CA LYS A 6 -26.27 1.98 -15.64
C LYS A 6 -26.93 2.23 -16.99
N SER A 7 -26.28 1.80 -18.06
CA SER A 7 -26.82 1.90 -19.43
C SER A 7 -28.26 1.39 -19.52
N ASN A 8 -28.61 0.30 -18.84
CA ASN A 8 -29.92 -0.33 -18.90
C ASN A 8 -31.03 0.40 -18.11
N ASN A 9 -30.71 1.40 -17.30
CA ASN A 9 -31.70 2.16 -16.52
C ASN A 9 -31.63 3.68 -16.72
N LEU A 10 -30.69 4.16 -17.54
CA LEU A 10 -30.46 5.57 -17.83
C LEU A 10 -31.75 6.28 -18.32
N GLU A 11 -32.55 5.63 -19.17
CA GLU A 11 -33.81 6.14 -19.71
C GLU A 11 -34.89 6.43 -18.63
N LYS A 12 -34.74 5.91 -17.42
CA LYS A 12 -35.63 6.17 -16.29
C LYS A 12 -35.41 7.55 -15.68
N ILE A 13 -34.32 8.21 -15.99
CA ILE A 13 -33.98 9.55 -15.49
C ILE A 13 -34.75 10.58 -16.35
N LYS A 14 -35.74 11.25 -15.76
CA LYS A 14 -36.58 12.22 -16.46
C LYS A 14 -36.04 13.64 -16.48
N ASN A 15 -35.19 14.02 -15.53
CA ASN A 15 -34.57 15.34 -15.52
C ASN A 15 -33.46 15.42 -16.59
N PRO A 16 -33.57 16.31 -17.61
CA PRO A 16 -32.62 16.32 -18.73
C PRO A 16 -31.17 16.65 -18.31
N ALA A 17 -30.98 17.54 -17.36
CA ALA A 17 -29.63 17.89 -16.86
C ALA A 17 -29.00 16.71 -16.11
N PHE A 18 -29.78 16.06 -15.28
CA PHE A 18 -29.31 14.87 -14.55
C PHE A 18 -29.09 13.69 -15.50
N HIS A 19 -29.97 13.50 -16.50
CA HIS A 19 -29.76 12.47 -17.52
C HIS A 19 -28.43 12.67 -18.26
N LYS A 20 -28.15 13.91 -18.71
CA LYS A 20 -26.89 14.23 -19.38
C LYS A 20 -25.66 13.93 -18.50
N TYR A 21 -25.71 14.32 -17.23
CA TYR A 21 -24.64 14.01 -16.28
C TYR A 21 -24.49 12.50 -16.06
N ALA A 22 -25.58 11.81 -15.87
CA ALA A 22 -25.62 10.36 -15.68
C ALA A 22 -25.11 9.60 -16.93
N SER A 23 -25.38 10.09 -18.15
CA SER A 23 -24.84 9.50 -19.38
C SER A 23 -23.32 9.52 -19.39
N ILE A 24 -22.72 10.67 -19.06
CA ILE A 24 -21.25 10.80 -18.98
C ILE A 24 -20.65 9.81 -17.98
N TYR A 25 -21.27 9.70 -16.80
CA TYR A 25 -20.83 8.74 -15.78
C TYR A 25 -20.92 7.29 -16.29
N VAL A 26 -22.02 6.93 -16.92
CA VAL A 26 -22.23 5.58 -17.47
C VAL A 26 -21.21 5.27 -18.56
N ASP A 27 -20.97 6.20 -19.48
CA ASP A 27 -20.00 6.02 -20.56
C ASP A 27 -18.58 5.78 -20.00
N ILE A 28 -18.16 6.59 -19.02
CA ILE A 28 -16.86 6.44 -18.37
C ILE A 28 -16.75 5.08 -17.66
N TYR A 29 -17.82 4.65 -16.96
CA TYR A 29 -17.82 3.38 -16.26
C TYR A 29 -17.82 2.19 -17.23
N ASP A 30 -18.62 2.25 -18.30
CA ASP A 30 -18.66 1.20 -19.33
C ASP A 30 -17.33 1.07 -20.05
N ASP A 31 -16.66 2.19 -20.37
CA ASP A 31 -15.30 2.19 -20.93
C ASP A 31 -14.28 1.56 -19.96
N PHE A 32 -14.40 1.87 -18.67
CA PHE A 32 -13.56 1.25 -17.64
C PHE A 32 -13.77 -0.27 -17.56
N ILE A 33 -15.03 -0.73 -17.52
CA ILE A 33 -15.35 -2.17 -17.54
C ILE A 33 -14.81 -2.86 -18.80
N ASN A 34 -14.89 -2.19 -19.94
CA ASN A 34 -14.32 -2.72 -21.18
C ASN A 34 -12.80 -2.84 -21.12
N GLN A 35 -12.11 -1.90 -20.47
CA GLN A 35 -10.67 -1.99 -20.22
C GLN A 35 -10.33 -3.17 -19.31
N VAL A 36 -11.09 -3.35 -18.23
CA VAL A 36 -10.94 -4.51 -17.31
C VAL A 36 -11.09 -5.82 -18.09
N LYS A 37 -12.12 -5.97 -18.90
CA LYS A 37 -12.33 -7.16 -19.74
C LYS A 37 -11.20 -7.38 -20.74
N LYS A 38 -10.68 -6.31 -21.35
CA LYS A 38 -9.53 -6.39 -22.29
C LYS A 38 -8.23 -6.83 -21.61
N SER A 39 -8.06 -6.59 -20.33
CA SER A 39 -6.89 -7.08 -19.59
C SER A 39 -6.85 -8.60 -19.45
N GLY A 40 -7.99 -9.28 -19.68
CA GLY A 40 -8.11 -10.72 -19.57
C GLY A 40 -8.30 -11.25 -18.14
N ILE A 41 -8.42 -10.35 -17.14
CA ILE A 41 -8.81 -10.76 -15.78
C ILE A 41 -10.31 -10.95 -15.70
N GLU A 42 -10.76 -11.98 -15.00
CA GLU A 42 -12.19 -12.25 -14.83
C GLU A 42 -12.82 -11.34 -13.78
N ILE A 43 -14.09 -10.96 -14.02
CA ILE A 43 -14.92 -10.23 -13.05
C ILE A 43 -15.83 -11.24 -12.37
N ASP A 44 -15.83 -11.25 -11.03
CA ASP A 44 -16.67 -12.16 -10.26
C ASP A 44 -18.16 -11.90 -10.54
N PRO A 45 -18.94 -12.93 -10.82
CA PRO A 45 -20.39 -12.79 -10.99
C PRO A 45 -21.11 -12.47 -9.68
N GLU A 46 -20.50 -12.72 -8.52
CA GLU A 46 -21.09 -12.52 -7.20
C GLU A 46 -20.45 -11.33 -6.46
N SER A 47 -21.20 -10.73 -5.54
CA SER A 47 -20.71 -9.70 -4.63
C SER A 47 -20.73 -10.20 -3.20
N TYR A 48 -19.61 -9.99 -2.50
CA TYR A 48 -19.43 -10.34 -1.09
C TYR A 48 -19.53 -9.11 -0.17
N ASP A 49 -20.03 -7.98 -0.68
CA ASP A 49 -20.10 -6.73 0.09
C ASP A 49 -20.95 -6.84 1.36
N ASP A 50 -22.02 -7.62 1.34
CA ASP A 50 -22.88 -7.79 2.52
C ASP A 50 -22.22 -8.71 3.56
N GLU A 51 -21.49 -9.72 3.13
CA GLU A 51 -20.67 -10.55 4.01
C GLU A 51 -19.56 -9.72 4.66
N ALA A 52 -18.83 -8.94 3.90
CA ALA A 52 -17.81 -8.02 4.41
C ALA A 52 -18.38 -7.03 5.43
N LYS A 53 -19.54 -6.43 5.17
CA LYS A 53 -20.23 -5.54 6.14
C LYS A 53 -20.59 -6.26 7.44
N ASN A 54 -21.05 -7.51 7.35
CA ASN A 54 -21.37 -8.31 8.53
C ASN A 54 -20.12 -8.65 9.35
N LEU A 55 -19.00 -8.98 8.70
CA LEU A 55 -17.71 -9.22 9.36
C LEU A 55 -17.19 -7.95 10.03
N ILE A 56 -17.23 -6.81 9.33
CA ILE A 56 -16.86 -5.50 9.91
C ILE A 56 -17.69 -5.21 11.15
N LYS A 57 -19.00 -5.44 11.10
CA LYS A 57 -19.88 -5.27 12.29
C LYS A 57 -19.43 -6.15 13.45
N GLN A 58 -19.09 -7.42 13.22
CA GLN A 58 -18.63 -8.33 14.25
C GLN A 58 -17.33 -7.87 14.92
N ILE A 59 -16.37 -7.33 14.14
CA ILE A 59 -15.13 -6.81 14.73
C ILE A 59 -15.33 -5.47 15.43
N VAL A 60 -16.27 -4.63 14.98
CA VAL A 60 -16.67 -3.40 15.67
C VAL A 60 -17.32 -3.73 17.03
N ASP A 61 -18.17 -4.75 17.10
CA ASP A 61 -18.76 -5.23 18.35
C ASP A 61 -17.68 -5.73 19.34
N LYS A 62 -16.47 -6.07 18.86
CA LYS A 62 -15.30 -6.44 19.66
C LYS A 62 -14.35 -5.26 19.95
N GLY A 63 -14.74 -4.04 19.62
CA GLY A 63 -13.99 -2.82 19.94
C GLY A 63 -13.18 -2.23 18.78
N ALA A 64 -13.28 -2.75 17.56
CA ALA A 64 -12.67 -2.11 16.42
C ALA A 64 -13.37 -0.80 16.03
N VAL A 65 -12.63 0.13 15.47
CA VAL A 65 -13.12 1.45 15.06
C VAL A 65 -13.04 1.59 13.55
N VAL A 66 -14.18 1.93 12.94
CA VAL A 66 -14.25 2.24 11.51
C VAL A 66 -13.80 3.68 11.26
N ARG A 67 -12.97 3.89 10.25
CA ARG A 67 -12.41 5.18 9.87
C ARG A 67 -12.49 5.38 8.35
N ASN A 68 -12.08 6.57 7.91
CA ASN A 68 -11.95 6.92 6.51
C ASN A 68 -13.21 6.60 5.68
N GLY A 69 -14.38 7.04 6.20
CA GLY A 69 -15.66 6.83 5.51
C GLY A 69 -16.06 5.36 5.30
N GLY A 70 -15.52 4.44 6.12
CA GLY A 70 -15.78 3.00 5.99
C GLY A 70 -14.68 2.21 5.27
N ASN A 71 -13.63 2.90 4.79
CA ASN A 71 -12.58 2.26 4.00
C ASN A 71 -11.42 1.70 4.85
N SER A 72 -11.43 1.91 6.15
CA SER A 72 -10.44 1.33 7.05
C SER A 72 -11.04 0.99 8.41
N VAL A 73 -10.48 -0.05 9.03
CA VAL A 73 -10.85 -0.49 10.38
C VAL A 73 -9.57 -0.66 11.17
N HIS A 74 -9.54 -0.21 12.41
CA HIS A 74 -8.41 -0.46 13.28
C HIS A 74 -8.86 -0.98 14.65
N LEU A 75 -7.98 -1.72 15.28
CA LEU A 75 -8.09 -2.19 16.65
C LEU A 75 -6.87 -1.69 17.43
N ASN A 76 -7.07 -1.22 18.65
CA ASN A 76 -6.02 -0.66 19.51
C ASN A 76 -5.29 0.54 18.89
N ALA A 77 -3.96 0.57 18.96
CA ALA A 77 -3.14 1.66 18.46
C ALA A 77 -3.12 1.75 16.92
N ILE A 78 -3.00 2.96 16.42
CA ILE A 78 -2.78 3.25 15.01
C ILE A 78 -1.52 4.11 14.87
N SER A 79 -0.69 3.84 13.85
CA SER A 79 0.48 4.67 13.59
C SER A 79 0.09 6.12 13.29
N PRO A 80 0.82 7.12 13.84
CA PRO A 80 0.62 8.52 13.49
C PRO A 80 0.66 8.76 11.97
N ALA A 81 1.53 8.05 11.26
CA ALA A 81 1.62 8.10 9.82
C ALA A 81 0.37 7.60 9.10
N CYS A 82 -0.31 6.57 9.63
CA CYS A 82 -1.58 6.09 9.07
C CYS A 82 -2.72 7.10 9.27
N ILE A 83 -2.66 7.92 10.32
CA ILE A 83 -3.61 9.02 10.54
C ILE A 83 -3.37 10.13 9.51
N ALA A 84 -2.13 10.58 9.37
CA ALA A 84 -1.75 11.65 8.44
C ALA A 84 -2.01 11.27 6.98
N CYS A 85 -1.79 10.01 6.61
CA CYS A 85 -1.99 9.50 5.25
C CYS A 85 -3.45 9.62 4.76
N GLN A 86 -4.43 9.74 5.66
CA GLN A 86 -5.84 9.88 5.27
C GLN A 86 -6.15 11.24 4.62
N THR A 87 -5.48 12.30 5.04
CA THR A 87 -5.64 13.64 4.46
C THR A 87 -4.55 13.96 3.44
N GLY A 88 -3.38 13.33 3.57
CA GLY A 88 -2.20 13.64 2.79
C GLY A 88 -1.57 15.00 3.12
N GLU A 89 -2.14 15.75 4.08
CA GLU A 89 -1.65 17.06 4.47
C GLU A 89 -0.29 16.95 5.15
N GLU A 90 0.69 17.73 4.68
CA GLU A 90 2.08 17.71 5.14
C GLU A 90 2.72 16.31 5.19
N SER A 91 2.18 15.35 4.44
CA SER A 91 2.66 13.96 4.39
C SER A 91 3.21 13.65 3.01
N ILE A 92 4.50 13.35 2.94
CA ILE A 92 5.20 13.12 1.67
C ILE A 92 5.86 11.75 1.65
N THR A 93 5.81 11.11 0.50
CA THR A 93 6.46 9.82 0.26
C THR A 93 7.51 9.99 -0.83
N PHE A 94 8.75 9.63 -0.52
CA PHE A 94 9.90 9.68 -1.41
C PHE A 94 10.30 8.29 -1.88
N PHE A 95 11.05 8.23 -2.98
CA PHE A 95 11.79 7.04 -3.40
C PHE A 95 13.14 7.44 -4.01
N ILE A 96 14.18 6.66 -3.76
CA ILE A 96 15.50 6.85 -4.38
C ILE A 96 15.48 6.30 -5.80
N SER A 97 14.93 5.09 -5.96
CA SER A 97 14.84 4.35 -7.20
C SER A 97 13.63 3.41 -7.14
N LEU A 98 13.14 2.97 -8.30
CA LEU A 98 12.11 1.93 -8.37
C LEU A 98 12.72 0.53 -8.55
N ARG A 99 14.05 0.43 -8.51
CA ARG A 99 14.75 -0.86 -8.56
C ARG A 99 14.49 -1.67 -7.29
N CYS A 100 14.15 -2.94 -7.49
CA CYS A 100 13.99 -3.92 -6.42
C CYS A 100 14.66 -5.23 -6.84
N HIS A 101 15.20 -5.98 -5.89
CA HIS A 101 15.74 -7.32 -6.14
C HIS A 101 14.64 -8.39 -6.08
N ARG A 102 13.46 -8.05 -5.53
CA ARG A 102 12.29 -8.92 -5.50
C ARG A 102 11.39 -8.67 -6.72
N ASN A 103 10.71 -9.71 -7.19
CA ASN A 103 9.76 -9.64 -8.30
C ASN A 103 8.38 -10.11 -7.81
N CYS A 104 7.71 -9.28 -7.00
CA CYS A 104 6.37 -9.59 -6.51
C CYS A 104 5.35 -9.43 -7.64
N TYR A 105 4.60 -10.49 -7.95
CA TYR A 105 3.66 -10.49 -9.07
C TYR A 105 2.51 -9.48 -8.92
N TYR A 106 2.27 -8.98 -7.72
CA TYR A 106 1.25 -7.99 -7.38
C TYR A 106 1.82 -6.58 -7.11
N CYS A 107 3.09 -6.32 -7.43
CA CYS A 107 3.72 -5.02 -7.16
C CYS A 107 3.10 -3.92 -8.01
N PHE A 108 2.82 -2.76 -7.41
CA PHE A 108 2.25 -1.61 -8.12
C PHE A 108 3.29 -0.69 -8.77
N ASN A 109 4.56 -0.83 -8.42
CA ASN A 109 5.61 0.05 -8.92
C ASN A 109 5.66 0.13 -10.46
N PRO A 110 5.44 -0.96 -11.24
CA PRO A 110 5.41 -0.88 -12.70
C PRO A 110 4.34 0.07 -13.26
N ASN A 111 3.33 0.43 -12.48
CA ASN A 111 2.27 1.36 -12.89
C ASN A 111 2.67 2.83 -12.68
N GLN A 112 3.81 3.10 -12.05
CA GLN A 112 4.26 4.47 -11.81
C GLN A 112 4.80 5.10 -13.09
N GLU A 113 4.53 6.38 -13.26
CA GLU A 113 5.12 7.16 -14.36
C GLU A 113 6.64 7.18 -14.25
N GLY A 114 7.32 6.97 -15.37
CA GLY A 114 8.78 6.89 -15.41
C GLY A 114 9.37 5.64 -14.77
N TYR A 115 8.59 4.57 -14.56
CA TYR A 115 9.09 3.35 -13.93
C TYR A 115 10.37 2.83 -14.58
N ASP A 116 10.39 2.64 -15.90
CA ASP A 116 11.56 2.14 -16.64
C ASP A 116 12.77 3.07 -16.51
N TYR A 117 12.55 4.39 -16.46
CA TYR A 117 13.59 5.38 -16.24
C TYR A 117 14.26 5.21 -14.87
N PHE A 118 13.46 5.08 -13.82
CA PHE A 118 13.95 4.95 -12.43
C PHE A 118 14.41 3.53 -12.05
N LEU A 119 14.29 2.55 -12.95
CA LEU A 119 14.94 1.24 -12.79
C LEU A 119 16.45 1.31 -13.03
N ASP A 120 16.91 2.23 -13.88
CA ASP A 120 18.35 2.40 -14.15
C ASP A 120 19.01 3.04 -12.90
N PRO A 121 20.05 2.40 -12.33
CA PRO A 121 20.77 2.97 -11.18
C PRO A 121 21.37 4.36 -11.42
N LYS A 122 21.58 4.73 -12.69
CA LYS A 122 22.09 6.08 -13.05
C LYS A 122 21.05 7.18 -12.88
N ASN A 123 19.78 6.81 -12.85
CA ASN A 123 18.66 7.72 -12.76
C ASN A 123 18.06 7.76 -11.34
N LYS A 124 18.83 7.38 -10.33
CA LYS A 124 18.37 7.54 -8.93
C LYS A 124 18.13 9.02 -8.62
N ARG A 125 17.13 9.29 -7.80
CA ARG A 125 16.79 10.66 -7.39
C ARG A 125 17.79 11.18 -6.36
N ASP A 126 18.09 12.45 -6.44
CA ASP A 126 18.86 13.18 -5.42
C ASP A 126 17.89 13.75 -4.37
N LEU A 127 17.55 12.94 -3.38
CA LEU A 127 16.58 13.32 -2.34
C LEU A 127 17.09 14.40 -1.40
N ILE A 128 18.41 14.58 -1.31
CA ILE A 128 19.02 15.66 -0.51
C ILE A 128 18.69 17.00 -1.18
N ALA A 129 18.96 17.11 -2.49
CA ALA A 129 18.64 18.32 -3.25
C ALA A 129 17.14 18.62 -3.24
N GLU A 130 16.28 17.60 -3.38
CA GLU A 130 14.83 17.77 -3.33
C GLU A 130 14.34 18.28 -1.96
N LEU A 131 14.87 17.76 -0.85
CA LEU A 131 14.53 18.24 0.50
C LEU A 131 14.98 19.72 0.71
N ASP A 132 16.17 20.08 0.20
CA ASP A 132 16.68 21.44 0.28
C ASP A 132 15.80 22.42 -0.54
N GLU A 133 15.39 22.02 -1.75
CA GLU A 133 14.47 22.80 -2.59
C GLU A 133 13.13 23.02 -1.88
N MET A 134 12.48 21.95 -1.40
CA MET A 134 11.23 22.02 -0.66
C MET A 134 11.34 22.94 0.57
N LYS A 135 12.47 22.85 1.29
CA LYS A 135 12.71 23.73 2.44
C LYS A 135 12.86 25.19 2.05
N SER A 136 13.55 25.46 0.94
CA SER A 136 13.73 26.82 0.41
C SER A 136 12.43 27.45 -0.06
N GLU A 137 11.49 26.64 -0.56
CA GLU A 137 10.14 27.04 -0.97
C GLU A 137 9.17 27.21 0.21
N GLY A 138 9.62 26.94 1.43
CA GLY A 138 8.80 27.09 2.64
C GLY A 138 7.84 25.93 2.90
N SER A 139 8.04 24.79 2.26
CA SER A 139 7.22 23.61 2.50
C SER A 139 7.30 23.13 3.95
N THR A 140 6.16 22.76 4.51
CA THR A 140 6.07 22.12 5.82
C THR A 140 5.89 20.60 5.64
N ILE A 141 6.67 19.83 6.37
CA ILE A 141 6.58 18.36 6.38
C ILE A 141 6.42 17.89 7.83
N SER A 142 5.29 17.28 8.11
CA SER A 142 5.00 16.67 9.42
C SER A 142 5.19 15.14 9.40
N HIS A 143 5.10 14.52 8.21
CA HIS A 143 5.31 13.08 8.01
C HIS A 143 6.06 12.85 6.71
N LEU A 144 7.13 12.08 6.77
CA LEU A 144 7.87 11.68 5.58
C LEU A 144 8.08 10.17 5.53
N ALA A 145 8.08 9.63 4.34
CA ALA A 145 8.31 8.21 4.09
C ALA A 145 9.35 8.00 3.00
N LEU A 146 10.15 6.97 3.14
CA LEU A 146 11.00 6.46 2.07
C LEU A 146 10.53 5.06 1.67
N THR A 147 10.20 4.90 0.40
CA THR A 147 9.70 3.67 -0.22
C THR A 147 10.31 3.49 -1.62
N GLY A 148 9.59 2.95 -2.58
CA GLY A 148 10.00 2.80 -3.97
C GLY A 148 10.13 1.33 -4.35
N GLY A 149 11.28 0.95 -4.92
CA GLY A 149 11.68 -0.45 -5.08
C GLY A 149 12.10 -1.03 -3.73
N GLU A 150 13.41 -1.21 -3.53
CA GLU A 150 13.98 -1.52 -2.21
C GLU A 150 14.97 -0.41 -1.83
N PRO A 151 14.64 0.47 -0.90
CA PRO A 151 15.52 1.58 -0.50
C PRO A 151 16.89 1.13 0.01
N LEU A 152 16.96 -0.01 0.70
CA LEU A 152 18.20 -0.54 1.26
C LEU A 152 19.14 -1.19 0.23
N LEU A 153 18.80 -1.19 -1.05
CA LEU A 153 19.80 -1.35 -2.14
C LEU A 153 20.76 -0.14 -2.19
N TYR A 154 20.36 0.99 -1.62
CA TYR A 154 21.08 2.26 -1.55
C TYR A 154 21.22 2.67 -0.08
N LYS A 155 21.94 1.86 0.73
CA LYS A 155 22.03 2.03 2.19
C LYS A 155 22.50 3.42 2.60
N GLU A 156 23.58 3.89 1.99
CA GLU A 156 24.18 5.21 2.27
C GLU A 156 23.18 6.34 1.95
N ASP A 157 22.59 6.33 0.74
CA ASP A 157 21.58 7.33 0.35
C ASP A 157 20.37 7.31 1.29
N THR A 158 19.97 6.12 1.77
CA THR A 158 18.84 5.95 2.70
C THR A 158 19.13 6.58 4.05
N VAL A 159 20.30 6.30 4.61
CA VAL A 159 20.73 6.87 5.91
C VAL A 159 20.90 8.39 5.80
N ASP A 160 21.55 8.86 4.75
CA ASP A 160 21.78 10.29 4.52
C ASP A 160 20.47 11.05 4.32
N PHE A 161 19.48 10.44 3.63
CA PHE A 161 18.14 11.00 3.50
C PHE A 161 17.51 11.25 4.87
N PHE A 162 17.46 10.25 5.76
CA PHE A 162 16.82 10.42 7.08
C PHE A 162 17.61 11.40 7.96
N ARG A 163 18.93 11.34 7.94
CA ARG A 163 19.79 12.29 8.67
C ARG A 163 19.57 13.74 8.21
N HIS A 164 19.45 13.95 6.91
CA HIS A 164 19.20 15.26 6.32
C HIS A 164 17.77 15.73 6.59
N ALA A 165 16.78 14.87 6.39
CA ALA A 165 15.38 15.17 6.65
C ALA A 165 15.16 15.57 8.11
N ASN A 166 15.75 14.85 9.08
CA ASN A 166 15.65 15.19 10.49
C ASN A 166 16.28 16.56 10.81
N ARG A 167 17.41 16.88 10.18
CA ARG A 167 18.02 18.21 10.35
C ARG A 167 17.12 19.35 9.84
N LEU A 168 16.44 19.18 8.71
CA LEU A 168 15.57 20.19 8.10
C LEU A 168 14.20 20.27 8.75
N TYR A 169 13.65 19.12 9.15
CA TYR A 169 12.31 18.93 9.69
C TYR A 169 12.33 18.10 10.98
N PRO A 170 12.92 18.59 12.06
CA PRO A 170 13.22 17.80 13.28
C PRO A 170 11.97 17.33 14.05
N LYS A 171 10.77 17.76 13.63
CA LYS A 171 9.50 17.33 14.22
C LYS A 171 8.72 16.40 13.29
N ALA A 172 9.23 16.14 12.09
CA ALA A 172 8.57 15.27 11.14
C ALA A 172 8.70 13.80 11.58
N PHE A 173 7.59 13.08 11.55
CA PHE A 173 7.59 11.64 11.80
C PHE A 173 8.10 10.92 10.55
N SER A 174 9.19 10.16 10.70
CA SER A 174 9.88 9.48 9.61
C SER A 174 9.59 7.99 9.56
N ARG A 175 9.46 7.43 8.35
CA ARG A 175 9.26 5.99 8.16
C ARG A 175 9.99 5.45 6.94
N LEU A 176 10.52 4.22 7.08
CA LEU A 176 11.17 3.45 6.03
C LEU A 176 10.33 2.22 5.69
N TYR A 177 10.13 1.95 4.40
CA TYR A 177 9.57 0.69 3.90
C TYR A 177 10.68 -0.19 3.35
N THR A 178 10.68 -1.48 3.70
CA THR A 178 11.68 -2.44 3.23
C THR A 178 11.15 -3.87 3.18
N SER A 179 11.75 -4.67 2.32
CA SER A 179 11.56 -6.13 2.32
C SER A 179 12.24 -6.83 3.50
N GLY A 180 13.20 -6.16 4.14
CA GLY A 180 14.01 -6.70 5.22
C GLY A 180 15.28 -7.44 4.75
N ASP A 181 15.44 -7.75 3.47
CA ASP A 181 16.54 -8.58 2.97
C ASP A 181 17.93 -7.96 3.19
N HIS A 182 18.01 -6.64 3.24
CA HIS A 182 19.25 -5.89 3.42
C HIS A 182 19.45 -5.39 4.85
N ILE A 183 18.63 -5.86 5.80
CA ILE A 183 18.71 -5.50 7.21
C ILE A 183 19.81 -6.31 7.90
N ASP A 184 20.71 -5.60 8.55
CA ASP A 184 21.69 -6.11 9.48
C ASP A 184 21.85 -5.15 10.69
N ALA A 185 22.66 -5.51 11.67
CA ALA A 185 22.83 -4.69 12.87
C ALA A 185 23.50 -3.33 12.56
N ALA A 186 24.39 -3.28 11.57
CA ALA A 186 25.11 -2.05 11.22
C ALA A 186 24.16 -1.02 10.61
N ILE A 187 23.36 -1.40 9.62
CA ILE A 187 22.37 -0.48 9.00
C ILE A 187 21.30 -0.03 10.00
N LEU A 188 20.88 -0.91 10.90
CA LEU A 188 19.89 -0.55 11.93
C LEU A 188 20.45 0.46 12.93
N GLU A 189 21.74 0.35 13.28
CA GLU A 189 22.41 1.33 14.12
C GLU A 189 22.49 2.70 13.43
N GLU A 190 22.88 2.76 12.15
CA GLU A 190 22.92 3.99 11.39
C GLU A 190 21.52 4.64 11.23
N LEU A 191 20.48 3.83 11.00
CA LEU A 191 19.11 4.30 10.96
C LEU A 191 18.61 4.82 12.32
N ARG A 192 19.02 4.19 13.42
CA ARG A 192 18.77 4.66 14.78
C ARG A 192 19.45 6.00 15.05
N GLU A 193 20.71 6.14 14.64
CA GLU A 193 21.46 7.38 14.77
C GLU A 193 20.90 8.52 13.89
N SER A 194 20.24 8.18 12.79
CA SER A 194 19.49 9.14 11.95
C SER A 194 18.11 9.47 12.51
N GLU A 195 17.76 8.95 13.70
CA GLU A 195 16.48 9.18 14.40
C GLU A 195 15.26 8.73 13.61
N LEU A 196 15.36 7.58 12.91
CA LEU A 196 14.22 6.96 12.23
C LEU A 196 13.15 6.54 13.25
N ASP A 197 11.92 7.06 13.10
CA ASP A 197 10.80 6.75 14.01
C ASP A 197 10.18 5.38 13.79
N GLU A 198 10.01 4.99 12.54
CA GLU A 198 9.25 3.79 12.18
C GLU A 198 9.88 3.04 10.99
N ILE A 199 9.98 1.72 11.11
CA ILE A 199 10.35 0.83 10.00
C ILE A 199 9.19 -0.13 9.70
N ARG A 200 8.85 -0.27 8.42
CA ARG A 200 7.78 -1.14 7.91
C ARG A 200 8.33 -2.24 7.04
N PHE A 201 8.07 -3.46 7.46
CA PHE A 201 8.45 -4.66 6.72
C PHE A 201 7.30 -5.15 5.85
N SER A 202 7.61 -5.59 4.63
CA SER A 202 6.69 -6.29 3.76
C SER A 202 6.92 -7.80 3.85
N ILE A 203 5.95 -8.53 4.38
CA ILE A 203 5.98 -10.00 4.39
C ILE A 203 5.22 -10.51 3.17
N ARG A 204 5.83 -11.46 2.43
CA ARG A 204 5.22 -12.10 1.27
C ARG A 204 4.69 -13.47 1.68
N LEU A 205 3.39 -13.58 1.87
CA LEU A 205 2.75 -14.82 2.35
C LEU A 205 2.92 -16.01 1.40
N HIS A 206 3.18 -15.78 0.12
CA HIS A 206 3.43 -16.81 -0.90
C HIS A 206 4.91 -17.27 -0.97
N ASP A 207 5.79 -16.70 -0.16
CA ASP A 207 7.15 -17.21 -0.04
C ASP A 207 7.16 -18.58 0.65
N GLN A 208 8.24 -19.34 0.42
CA GLN A 208 8.48 -20.53 1.21
C GLN A 208 8.68 -20.15 2.69
N GLU A 209 8.37 -21.07 3.59
CA GLU A 209 8.48 -20.89 5.04
C GLU A 209 9.83 -20.28 5.47
N ILE A 210 10.92 -20.73 4.88
CA ILE A 210 12.27 -20.22 5.17
C ILE A 210 12.42 -18.73 4.84
N GLY A 211 11.75 -18.24 3.79
CA GLY A 211 11.76 -16.82 3.41
C GLY A 211 10.95 -15.96 4.37
N ILE A 212 9.81 -16.47 4.84
CA ILE A 212 8.99 -15.82 5.85
C ILE A 212 9.76 -15.76 7.17
N GLN A 213 10.33 -16.87 7.63
CA GLN A 213 11.12 -16.92 8.87
C GLN A 213 12.31 -15.96 8.83
N TYR A 214 13.01 -15.90 7.70
CA TYR A 214 14.10 -14.93 7.51
C TYR A 214 13.63 -13.49 7.74
N THR A 215 12.47 -13.11 7.20
CA THR A 215 11.90 -11.75 7.38
C THR A 215 11.51 -11.52 8.85
N LEU A 216 10.89 -12.51 9.51
CA LEU A 216 10.55 -12.44 10.94
C LEU A 216 11.78 -12.24 11.82
N ASP A 217 12.91 -12.89 11.50
CA ASP A 217 14.18 -12.68 12.23
C ASP A 217 14.74 -11.27 12.05
N ARG A 218 14.57 -10.65 10.86
CA ARG A 218 14.95 -9.24 10.63
C ARG A 218 14.03 -8.28 11.40
N ILE A 219 12.76 -8.59 11.53
CA ILE A 219 11.81 -7.85 12.36
C ILE A 219 12.21 -7.94 13.84
N LYS A 220 12.54 -9.13 14.36
CA LYS A 220 13.08 -9.32 15.72
C LYS A 220 14.34 -8.50 15.97
N LEU A 221 15.23 -8.44 14.98
CA LEU A 221 16.44 -7.65 15.07
C LEU A 221 16.13 -6.16 15.10
N ALA A 222 15.30 -5.66 14.18
CA ALA A 222 14.96 -4.25 14.06
C ALA A 222 14.33 -3.66 15.34
N LYS A 223 13.55 -4.45 16.07
CA LYS A 223 12.98 -4.05 17.37
C LYS A 223 13.99 -3.62 18.42
N LYS A 224 15.24 -4.04 18.31
CA LYS A 224 16.30 -3.65 19.26
C LYS A 224 16.83 -2.24 18.99
N TYR A 225 16.54 -1.68 17.81
CA TYR A 225 17.13 -0.43 17.32
C TYR A 225 16.09 0.66 17.04
N ILE A 226 14.98 0.30 16.42
CA ILE A 226 14.00 1.28 15.93
C ILE A 226 12.77 1.31 16.86
N PRO A 227 12.29 2.51 17.25
CA PRO A 227 11.20 2.67 18.23
C PRO A 227 9.89 2.00 17.82
N LYS A 228 9.51 2.08 16.54
CA LYS A 228 8.30 1.47 16.00
C LYS A 228 8.62 0.54 14.84
N VAL A 229 8.37 -0.73 15.03
CA VAL A 229 8.48 -1.75 13.98
C VAL A 229 7.10 -2.19 13.59
N MET A 230 6.75 -2.04 12.32
CA MET A 230 5.46 -2.43 11.75
C MET A 230 5.63 -3.45 10.63
N VAL A 231 4.56 -4.16 10.35
CA VAL A 231 4.40 -4.95 9.13
C VAL A 231 3.29 -4.34 8.28
N GLU A 232 3.52 -4.24 6.99
CA GLU A 232 2.52 -3.85 6.01
C GLU A 232 2.50 -4.88 4.89
N MET A 233 1.39 -5.60 4.74
CA MET A 233 1.27 -6.68 3.75
C MET A 233 -0.15 -6.79 3.20
N PRO A 234 -0.31 -7.22 1.93
CA PRO A 234 -1.62 -7.53 1.40
C PRO A 234 -2.15 -8.86 1.94
N ILE A 235 -3.48 -8.96 2.06
CA ILE A 235 -4.18 -10.21 2.37
C ILE A 235 -4.29 -11.01 1.07
N VAL A 236 -3.39 -11.97 0.87
CA VAL A 236 -3.37 -12.79 -0.35
C VAL A 236 -4.41 -13.91 -0.24
N PRO A 237 -5.35 -14.03 -1.20
CA PRO A 237 -6.34 -15.11 -1.18
C PRO A 237 -5.68 -16.50 -1.22
N GLY A 238 -6.19 -17.42 -0.42
CA GLY A 238 -5.64 -18.78 -0.29
C GLY A 238 -4.50 -18.92 0.71
N GLU A 239 -3.98 -17.83 1.29
CA GLU A 239 -2.85 -17.87 2.23
C GLU A 239 -3.28 -17.60 3.69
N LEU A 240 -4.56 -17.83 4.01
CA LEU A 240 -5.12 -17.50 5.33
C LEU A 240 -4.41 -18.23 6.49
N ASP A 241 -4.09 -19.51 6.32
CA ASP A 241 -3.47 -20.28 7.40
C ASP A 241 -2.03 -19.82 7.64
N VAL A 242 -1.26 -19.59 6.57
CA VAL A 242 0.08 -18.98 6.66
C VAL A 242 0.00 -17.59 7.32
N MET A 243 -0.98 -16.78 6.94
CA MET A 243 -1.19 -15.46 7.55
C MET A 243 -1.48 -15.57 9.05
N LYS A 244 -2.31 -16.52 9.50
CA LYS A 244 -2.60 -16.73 10.93
C LYS A 244 -1.35 -17.10 11.73
N GLU A 245 -0.47 -17.92 11.15
CA GLU A 245 0.80 -18.29 11.78
C GLU A 245 1.72 -17.06 11.87
N VAL A 246 1.87 -16.30 10.78
CA VAL A 246 2.64 -15.07 10.77
C VAL A 246 2.11 -14.05 11.80
N LEU A 247 0.79 -13.90 11.91
CA LEU A 247 0.19 -12.99 12.90
C LEU A 247 0.50 -13.40 14.34
N ARG A 248 0.50 -14.72 14.67
CA ARG A 248 0.89 -15.21 15.99
C ARG A 248 2.38 -14.93 16.29
N GLU A 249 3.26 -15.20 15.34
CA GLU A 249 4.68 -14.90 15.47
C GLU A 249 4.92 -13.39 15.67
N LEU A 250 4.22 -12.54 14.93
CA LEU A 250 4.33 -11.09 15.08
C LEU A 250 3.83 -10.59 16.43
N ASP A 251 2.77 -11.21 16.97
CA ASP A 251 2.26 -10.92 18.32
C ASP A 251 3.28 -11.34 19.38
N GLU A 252 3.88 -12.53 19.27
CA GLU A 252 4.95 -13.01 20.17
C GLU A 252 6.20 -12.13 20.09
N ILE A 253 6.58 -11.68 18.89
CA ILE A 253 7.66 -10.69 18.70
C ILE A 253 7.28 -9.38 19.40
N GLY A 254 5.98 -9.05 19.47
CA GLY A 254 5.45 -7.82 20.05
C GLY A 254 5.78 -6.60 19.19
N ILE A 255 5.48 -6.63 17.89
CA ILE A 255 5.63 -5.49 17.02
C ILE A 255 4.69 -4.35 17.42
N TYR A 256 4.99 -3.13 16.96
CA TYR A 256 4.18 -1.96 17.28
C TYR A 256 2.77 -2.04 16.67
N SER A 257 2.67 -2.43 15.40
CA SER A 257 1.40 -2.52 14.67
C SER A 257 1.55 -3.30 13.37
N ILE A 258 0.42 -3.71 12.80
CA ILE A 258 0.33 -4.31 11.47
C ILE A 258 -0.70 -3.56 10.63
N ASN A 259 -0.42 -3.40 9.34
CA ASN A 259 -1.35 -2.87 8.36
C ASN A 259 -1.64 -3.95 7.31
N LEU A 260 -2.86 -4.47 7.34
CA LEU A 260 -3.35 -5.46 6.36
C LEU A 260 -4.05 -4.73 5.23
N LEU A 261 -3.57 -4.94 4.01
CA LEU A 261 -4.05 -4.24 2.81
C LEU A 261 -4.95 -5.14 1.97
N GLU A 262 -5.95 -4.54 1.35
CA GLU A 262 -6.75 -5.22 0.33
C GLU A 262 -5.86 -5.67 -0.83
N PHE A 263 -5.96 -6.95 -1.21
CA PHE A 263 -5.18 -7.52 -2.31
C PHE A 263 -5.75 -7.06 -3.65
N CYS A 264 -4.89 -6.61 -4.56
CA CYS A 264 -5.31 -6.03 -5.83
C CYS A 264 -4.54 -6.62 -7.02
N TYR A 265 -5.22 -6.74 -8.15
CA TYR A 265 -4.62 -7.00 -9.45
C TYR A 265 -3.99 -5.72 -10.02
N PRO A 266 -2.68 -5.69 -10.35
CA PRO A 266 -1.95 -4.47 -10.69
C PRO A 266 -1.97 -4.11 -12.20
N TYR A 267 -2.92 -4.62 -12.98
CA TYR A 267 -3.07 -4.47 -14.44
C TYR A 267 -2.01 -5.19 -15.31
N TYR A 268 -1.15 -5.98 -14.73
CA TYR A 268 -0.19 -6.84 -15.42
C TYR A 268 -0.09 -8.20 -14.71
N ASN A 269 0.70 -9.14 -15.26
CA ASN A 269 0.79 -10.52 -14.76
C ASN A 269 -0.55 -11.26 -14.76
N THR A 270 -1.46 -10.91 -15.69
CA THR A 270 -2.80 -11.52 -15.78
C THR A 270 -2.77 -13.04 -15.81
N GLY A 271 -1.77 -13.63 -16.50
CA GLY A 271 -1.61 -15.09 -16.55
C GLY A 271 -1.41 -15.73 -15.17
N GLU A 272 -0.62 -15.08 -14.30
CA GLU A 272 -0.38 -15.59 -12.94
C GLU A 272 -1.63 -15.47 -12.05
N PHE A 273 -2.36 -14.35 -12.17
CA PHE A 273 -3.64 -14.19 -11.46
C PHE A 273 -4.68 -15.21 -11.91
N ASN A 274 -4.79 -15.46 -13.23
CA ASN A 274 -5.72 -16.44 -13.79
C ASN A 274 -5.35 -17.88 -13.39
N GLN A 275 -4.06 -18.24 -13.33
CA GLN A 275 -3.60 -19.54 -12.85
C GLN A 275 -3.99 -19.79 -11.39
N LYS A 276 -4.05 -18.74 -10.58
CA LYS A 276 -4.52 -18.79 -9.19
C LYS A 276 -6.04 -18.66 -9.06
N SER A 277 -6.76 -18.58 -10.18
CA SER A 277 -8.22 -18.37 -10.22
C SER A 277 -8.68 -17.10 -9.50
N PHE A 278 -7.87 -16.07 -9.48
CA PHE A 278 -8.26 -14.79 -8.90
C PHE A 278 -9.17 -14.02 -9.86
N THR A 279 -10.25 -13.49 -9.31
CA THR A 279 -11.22 -12.64 -10.02
C THR A 279 -11.27 -11.27 -9.35
N VAL A 280 -11.52 -10.20 -10.11
CA VAL A 280 -11.77 -8.89 -9.52
C VAL A 280 -13.23 -8.77 -9.06
N LYS A 281 -13.50 -7.85 -8.14
CA LYS A 281 -14.85 -7.64 -7.59
C LYS A 281 -15.88 -7.44 -8.68
N LYS A 282 -17.11 -7.90 -8.43
CA LYS A 282 -18.28 -7.74 -9.33
C LYS A 282 -18.49 -6.30 -9.80
N TYR A 283 -18.27 -5.36 -8.92
CA TYR A 283 -18.31 -3.92 -9.20
C TYR A 283 -16.91 -3.37 -9.03
N PRO A 284 -16.02 -3.58 -10.01
CA PRO A 284 -14.62 -3.20 -9.88
C PRO A 284 -14.48 -1.68 -9.78
N TYR A 285 -13.50 -1.25 -9.02
CA TYR A 285 -13.09 0.15 -8.91
C TYR A 285 -11.57 0.22 -8.89
N ARG A 286 -11.02 1.38 -9.24
CA ARG A 286 -9.58 1.60 -9.23
C ARG A 286 -9.12 2.02 -7.83
N VAL A 287 -8.16 1.32 -7.29
CA VAL A 287 -7.35 1.81 -6.17
C VAL A 287 -6.26 2.70 -6.76
N LEU A 288 -6.09 3.89 -6.21
CA LEU A 288 -5.02 4.80 -6.59
C LEU A 288 -3.91 4.74 -5.53
N TYR A 289 -2.69 4.67 -6.00
CA TYR A 289 -1.51 4.76 -5.15
C TYR A 289 -0.99 6.21 -5.20
N ASN A 290 -0.78 6.81 -4.03
CA ASN A 290 -0.34 8.22 -3.91
C ASN A 290 -1.16 9.22 -4.73
N TYR A 291 -2.48 8.98 -4.89
CA TYR A 291 -3.44 9.82 -5.64
C TYR A 291 -3.20 9.94 -7.15
N TRP A 292 -2.09 9.46 -7.69
CA TRP A 292 -1.69 9.67 -9.08
C TRP A 292 -1.63 8.39 -9.91
N TYR A 293 -1.32 7.24 -9.29
CA TYR A 293 -1.09 6.00 -10.02
C TYR A 293 -2.19 4.99 -9.79
N ALA A 294 -2.57 4.29 -10.85
CA ALA A 294 -3.47 3.16 -10.73
C ALA A 294 -2.74 2.03 -9.97
N GLY A 295 -3.08 1.85 -8.69
CA GLY A 295 -2.54 0.77 -7.87
C GLY A 295 -3.06 -0.59 -8.30
N GLY A 296 -4.34 -0.69 -8.64
CA GLY A 296 -4.91 -1.95 -9.09
C GLY A 296 -6.43 -2.02 -8.96
N LEU A 297 -6.93 -3.22 -9.20
CA LEU A 297 -8.35 -3.59 -9.02
C LEU A 297 -8.44 -4.59 -7.85
N PRO A 298 -9.27 -4.33 -6.83
CA PRO A 298 -9.45 -5.24 -5.72
C PRO A 298 -9.93 -6.62 -6.16
N ILE A 299 -9.33 -7.66 -5.59
CA ILE A 299 -9.73 -9.05 -5.80
C ILE A 299 -11.05 -9.30 -5.08
N SER A 300 -11.91 -10.15 -5.70
CA SER A 300 -13.29 -10.37 -5.26
C SER A 300 -13.39 -11.02 -3.88
N LYS A 301 -12.55 -12.01 -3.62
CA LYS A 301 -12.56 -12.76 -2.39
C LYS A 301 -11.14 -12.82 -1.84
N SER A 302 -10.85 -11.92 -0.92
CA SER A 302 -9.76 -12.09 0.05
C SER A 302 -10.40 -12.61 1.33
N GLU A 303 -9.92 -13.73 1.81
CA GLU A 303 -10.42 -14.41 3.01
C GLU A 303 -10.26 -13.59 4.29
#